data_fd6c62e57024c94c22deb24bc1f47d19
#
_entry.id   fd6c62e57024c94c22deb24bc1f47d19
#
_cell.length_a   1.000
_cell.length_b   1.000
_cell.length_c   1.000
_cell.angle_alpha   90.00
_cell.angle_beta   90.00
_cell.angle_gamma   90.00
#
_symmetry.space_group_name_H-M   'P 1'
#
loop_
_entity.id
_entity.type
_entity.pdbx_description
1 polymer ?
#
loop_
_entity_poly.entity_id
_entity_poly.type
_entity_poly.pdbx_seq_one_letter_code
_entity_poly.pdbx_strand_id
1 'polypeptide(L)'
;MAKKLKVGIIGVGGISESHIAGYKADPDTELYAFCDINEKRLHEMGEKYGVTRLFTKKEDMLALSEIDAVSVCTWNSQHAPCTIAALEAGKHVLCEKPMATSEAEAQTMLEAAKKNNKLLMIGFVRRFGNDCKIVKDFIDNDTLGDLYYSKATYLRRQGNPGGWFGDKSRSGGGPLIDLGVHVIDLTRYLMGKPKPVSVYGATFQKLFDRPDCKDRPGYIATSATPDDVCTVEDFATALIRFDNGSVISVEASFSLNIKEDVGRIELMGTKGGAKLEPELELYTDINGYMADVTLKRSTALSFNGLFEQEIAHYLACVRGEAECISPAEDGVTMMKILDAIYKSAETGHEVIL
;
A
#
# COMPACT_ATOMS: atom_id res chain seq x y z
N MET A 1 29.50 11.05 17.83
CA MET A 1 28.11 10.65 17.55
C MET A 1 28.02 10.31 16.07
N ALA A 2 27.39 9.23 15.70
CA ALA A 2 27.14 8.90 14.29
C ALA A 2 26.30 10.04 13.67
N LYS A 3 26.50 10.33 12.39
CA LYS A 3 25.71 11.33 11.66
C LYS A 3 24.27 10.81 11.54
N LYS A 4 23.29 11.59 12.05
CA LYS A 4 21.87 11.25 11.89
C LYS A 4 21.47 11.25 10.41
N LEU A 5 20.61 10.31 10.03
CA LEU A 5 19.95 10.35 8.74
C LEU A 5 18.97 11.53 8.69
N LYS A 6 19.08 12.36 7.65
CA LYS A 6 18.18 13.50 7.43
C LYS A 6 17.12 13.14 6.41
N VAL A 7 15.86 13.24 6.82
CA VAL A 7 14.71 12.83 6.03
C VAL A 7 13.87 14.02 5.61
N GLY A 8 13.53 14.08 4.32
CA GLY A 8 12.54 14.98 3.76
C GLY A 8 11.18 14.28 3.55
N ILE A 9 10.09 15.05 3.60
CA ILE A 9 8.75 14.53 3.27
C ILE A 9 8.14 15.38 2.17
N ILE A 10 7.71 14.73 1.08
CA ILE A 10 6.96 15.33 -0.02
C ILE A 10 5.49 14.92 0.12
N GLY A 11 4.61 15.90 0.34
CA GLY A 11 3.21 15.70 0.71
C GLY A 11 3.05 15.56 2.23
N VAL A 12 2.55 16.63 2.89
CA VAL A 12 2.31 16.62 4.35
C VAL A 12 0.81 16.48 4.67
N GLY A 13 0.12 15.63 3.90
CA GLY A 13 -1.28 15.23 4.11
C GLY A 13 -1.47 14.30 5.31
N GLY A 14 -2.62 13.61 5.38
CA GLY A 14 -2.97 12.74 6.50
C GLY A 14 -1.98 11.61 6.72
N ILE A 15 -1.61 10.87 5.66
CA ILE A 15 -0.72 9.69 5.78
C ILE A 15 0.69 10.04 6.24
N SER A 16 1.19 11.24 5.92
CA SER A 16 2.51 11.69 6.34
C SER A 16 2.69 11.71 7.86
N GLU A 17 1.61 11.88 8.62
CA GLU A 17 1.68 11.88 10.09
C GLU A 17 2.12 10.51 10.65
N SER A 18 1.71 9.42 9.99
CA SER A 18 2.16 8.07 10.34
C SER A 18 3.66 7.89 10.03
N HIS A 19 4.13 8.39 8.88
CA HIS A 19 5.56 8.38 8.55
C HIS A 19 6.37 9.22 9.54
N ILE A 20 5.91 10.43 9.86
CA ILE A 20 6.54 11.33 10.84
C ILE A 20 6.66 10.63 12.20
N ALA A 21 5.61 9.94 12.66
CA ALA A 21 5.64 9.19 13.92
C ALA A 21 6.74 8.12 13.90
N GLY A 22 6.84 7.34 12.83
CA GLY A 22 7.89 6.34 12.66
C GLY A 22 9.30 6.94 12.65
N TYR A 23 9.54 8.03 11.91
CA TYR A 23 10.85 8.71 11.91
C TYR A 23 11.21 9.29 13.27
N LYS A 24 10.25 9.83 14.02
CA LYS A 24 10.49 10.35 15.38
C LYS A 24 10.78 9.26 16.40
N ALA A 25 10.36 8.04 16.16
CA ALA A 25 10.67 6.89 17.02
C ALA A 25 12.14 6.44 16.88
N ASP A 26 12.82 6.78 15.78
CA ASP A 26 14.23 6.46 15.56
C ASP A 26 15.14 7.62 16.06
N PRO A 27 16.00 7.39 17.09
CA PRO A 27 16.84 8.45 17.66
C PRO A 27 17.95 8.92 16.71
N ASP A 28 18.30 8.12 15.71
CA ASP A 28 19.37 8.39 14.74
C ASP A 28 18.83 8.99 13.43
N THR A 29 17.57 9.45 13.45
CA THR A 29 16.93 10.14 12.33
C THR A 29 16.53 11.57 12.70
N GLU A 30 16.58 12.48 11.74
CA GLU A 30 16.16 13.88 11.84
C GLU A 30 15.13 14.19 10.76
N LEU A 31 13.92 14.65 11.15
CA LEU A 31 12.98 15.28 10.22
C LEU A 31 13.56 16.63 9.79
N TYR A 32 14.02 16.71 8.55
CA TYR A 32 14.86 17.81 8.10
C TYR A 32 14.14 18.86 7.28
N ALA A 33 13.25 18.45 6.39
CA ALA A 33 12.53 19.35 5.50
C ALA A 33 11.16 18.80 5.12
N PHE A 34 10.19 19.68 4.90
CA PHE A 34 8.86 19.36 4.38
C PHE A 34 8.58 20.09 3.07
N CYS A 35 7.85 19.43 2.17
CA CYS A 35 7.38 20.00 0.92
C CYS A 35 5.90 19.69 0.72
N ASP A 36 5.09 20.71 0.46
CA ASP A 36 3.67 20.57 0.07
C ASP A 36 3.24 21.79 -0.75
N ILE A 37 2.39 21.58 -1.74
CA ILE A 37 1.82 22.69 -2.54
C ILE A 37 0.80 23.53 -1.76
N ASN A 38 0.22 22.98 -0.68
CA ASN A 38 -0.67 23.67 0.22
C ASN A 38 0.14 24.39 1.31
N GLU A 39 0.46 25.66 1.11
CA GLU A 39 1.26 26.48 2.03
C GLU A 39 0.71 26.49 3.46
N LYS A 40 -0.62 26.59 3.61
CA LYS A 40 -1.25 26.59 4.93
C LYS A 40 -0.96 25.30 5.68
N ARG A 41 -1.22 24.15 5.04
CA ARG A 41 -0.94 22.83 5.62
C ARG A 41 0.54 22.64 5.90
N LEU A 42 1.40 23.09 4.99
CA LEU A 42 2.86 23.03 5.14
C LEU A 42 3.33 23.75 6.39
N HIS A 43 2.85 24.97 6.64
CA HIS A 43 3.17 25.75 7.83
C HIS A 43 2.62 25.11 9.12
N GLU A 44 1.38 24.64 9.12
CA GLU A 44 0.77 23.92 10.25
C GLU A 44 1.61 22.70 10.66
N MET A 45 2.05 21.91 9.67
CA MET A 45 2.87 20.74 9.92
C MET A 45 4.30 21.08 10.34
N GLY A 46 4.88 22.14 9.77
CA GLY A 46 6.18 22.66 10.18
C GLY A 46 6.19 23.07 11.65
N GLU A 47 5.19 23.83 12.07
CA GLU A 47 5.04 24.28 13.47
C GLU A 47 4.78 23.08 14.40
N LYS A 48 3.85 22.19 14.04
CA LYS A 48 3.49 21.00 14.84
C LYS A 48 4.69 20.10 15.14
N TYR A 49 5.59 19.94 14.18
CA TYR A 49 6.72 19.01 14.29
C TYR A 49 8.09 19.66 14.46
N GLY A 50 8.13 20.99 14.49
CA GLY A 50 9.36 21.76 14.70
C GLY A 50 10.29 21.77 13.47
N VAL A 51 9.75 21.56 12.26
CA VAL A 51 10.52 21.59 11.02
C VAL A 51 10.42 22.98 10.41
N THR A 52 11.57 23.65 10.22
CA THR A 52 11.65 25.04 9.75
C THR A 52 12.00 25.16 8.27
N ARG A 53 12.47 24.06 7.63
CA ARG A 53 12.78 24.03 6.20
C ARG A 53 11.54 23.59 5.43
N LEU A 54 10.77 24.56 4.95
CA LEU A 54 9.46 24.38 4.32
C LEU A 54 9.55 24.84 2.86
N PHE A 55 9.06 24.01 1.95
CA PHE A 55 9.16 24.24 0.51
C PHE A 55 7.81 23.98 -0.18
N THR A 56 7.44 24.82 -1.12
CA THR A 56 6.27 24.59 -1.98
C THR A 56 6.62 23.87 -3.28
N LYS A 57 7.91 23.81 -3.60
CA LYS A 57 8.45 23.10 -4.77
C LYS A 57 9.39 22.00 -4.31
N LYS A 58 9.17 20.77 -4.78
CA LYS A 58 10.01 19.63 -4.42
C LYS A 58 11.46 19.80 -4.89
N GLU A 59 11.67 20.47 -6.04
CA GLU A 59 13.00 20.71 -6.59
C GLU A 59 13.88 21.51 -5.62
N ASP A 60 13.31 22.52 -4.98
CA ASP A 60 14.03 23.37 -4.02
C ASP A 60 14.41 22.57 -2.75
N MET A 61 13.52 21.69 -2.26
CA MET A 61 13.83 20.80 -1.15
C MET A 61 14.88 19.76 -1.53
N LEU A 62 14.75 19.14 -2.71
CA LEU A 62 15.63 18.08 -3.18
C LEU A 62 17.05 18.58 -3.51
N ALA A 63 17.23 19.88 -3.78
CA ALA A 63 18.53 20.52 -3.94
C ALA A 63 19.36 20.54 -2.65
N LEU A 64 18.75 20.29 -1.48
CA LEU A 64 19.50 20.19 -0.22
C LEU A 64 20.35 18.90 -0.20
N SER A 65 21.66 19.07 -0.26
CA SER A 65 22.62 17.95 -0.25
C SER A 65 22.59 17.15 1.06
N GLU A 66 22.12 17.75 2.14
CA GLU A 66 22.06 17.14 3.46
C GLU A 66 20.97 16.10 3.62
N ILE A 67 19.93 16.10 2.77
CA ILE A 67 18.88 15.10 2.80
C ILE A 67 19.42 13.78 2.30
N ASP A 68 19.31 12.73 3.09
CA ASP A 68 19.74 11.37 2.77
C ASP A 68 18.60 10.54 2.18
N ALA A 69 17.38 10.75 2.66
CA ALA A 69 16.20 9.95 2.30
C ALA A 69 14.92 10.82 2.25
N VAL A 70 13.90 10.34 1.51
CA VAL A 70 12.64 11.05 1.30
C VAL A 70 11.46 10.08 1.41
N SER A 71 10.39 10.50 2.12
CA SER A 71 9.06 9.88 1.97
C SER A 71 8.22 10.66 0.96
N VAL A 72 7.59 9.95 0.01
CA VAL A 72 6.62 10.49 -0.93
C VAL A 72 5.22 10.09 -0.47
N CYS A 73 4.45 11.07 0.03
CA CYS A 73 3.14 10.91 0.66
C CYS A 73 2.07 11.77 -0.04
N THR A 74 2.20 11.95 -1.33
CA THR A 74 1.31 12.76 -2.18
C THR A 74 0.07 11.94 -2.61
N TRP A 75 -0.78 12.50 -3.46
CA TRP A 75 -1.77 11.69 -4.18
C TRP A 75 -1.10 10.86 -5.29
N ASN A 76 -1.75 9.79 -5.72
CA ASN A 76 -1.16 8.72 -6.53
C ASN A 76 -0.46 9.19 -7.82
N SER A 77 -1.08 10.12 -8.59
CA SER A 77 -0.48 10.59 -9.84
C SER A 77 0.78 11.45 -9.65
N GLN A 78 1.12 11.82 -8.41
CA GLN A 78 2.36 12.52 -8.08
C GLN A 78 3.45 11.59 -7.51
N HIS A 79 3.14 10.30 -7.29
CA HIS A 79 4.14 9.36 -6.79
C HIS A 79 5.32 9.23 -7.75
N ALA A 80 5.06 8.95 -9.04
CA ALA A 80 6.12 8.78 -10.02
C ALA A 80 6.97 10.06 -10.20
N PRO A 81 6.42 11.25 -10.51
CA PRO A 81 7.25 12.44 -10.73
C PRO A 81 8.00 12.89 -9.46
N CYS A 82 7.45 12.68 -8.25
CA CYS A 82 8.15 13.02 -7.02
C CYS A 82 9.27 12.03 -6.69
N THR A 83 9.00 10.75 -6.87
CA THR A 83 9.98 9.68 -6.61
C THR A 83 11.15 9.75 -7.58
N ILE A 84 10.89 9.92 -8.89
CA ILE A 84 11.95 10.04 -9.90
C ILE A 84 12.85 11.24 -9.59
N ALA A 85 12.25 12.41 -9.31
CA ALA A 85 13.02 13.60 -8.97
C ALA A 85 13.89 13.39 -7.71
N ALA A 86 13.39 12.71 -6.67
CA ALA A 86 14.14 12.41 -5.47
C ALA A 86 15.30 11.43 -5.73
N LEU A 87 15.06 10.38 -6.51
CA LEU A 87 16.10 9.41 -6.90
C LEU A 87 17.20 10.08 -7.75
N GLU A 88 16.84 10.93 -8.71
CA GLU A 88 17.77 11.69 -9.54
C GLU A 88 18.58 12.71 -8.72
N ALA A 89 17.99 13.26 -7.66
CA ALA A 89 18.70 14.09 -6.68
C ALA A 89 19.58 13.26 -5.71
N GLY A 90 19.71 11.96 -5.92
CA GLY A 90 20.57 11.07 -5.14
C GLY A 90 20.00 10.69 -3.76
N LYS A 91 18.68 10.75 -3.55
CA LYS A 91 18.03 10.40 -2.29
C LYS A 91 17.49 8.97 -2.34
N HIS A 92 17.51 8.26 -1.20
CA HIS A 92 16.73 7.04 -1.01
C HIS A 92 15.25 7.41 -0.88
N VAL A 93 14.32 6.57 -1.35
CA VAL A 93 12.90 6.90 -1.36
C VAL A 93 12.05 5.78 -0.75
N LEU A 94 11.14 6.16 0.16
CA LEU A 94 9.96 5.41 0.50
C LEU A 94 8.76 6.09 -0.19
N CYS A 95 8.14 5.38 -1.12
CA CYS A 95 6.96 5.88 -1.83
C CYS A 95 5.71 5.17 -1.32
N GLU A 96 4.67 5.93 -0.96
CA GLU A 96 3.37 5.37 -0.60
C GLU A 96 2.77 4.53 -1.73
N LYS A 97 1.91 3.59 -1.33
CA LYS A 97 1.10 2.79 -2.26
C LYS A 97 -0.07 3.62 -2.83
N PRO A 98 -0.53 3.31 -4.04
CA PRO A 98 0.11 2.46 -5.05
C PRO A 98 1.42 3.10 -5.56
N MET A 99 2.35 2.30 -6.06
CA MET A 99 3.63 2.83 -6.54
C MET A 99 3.47 3.96 -7.56
N ALA A 100 2.51 3.81 -8.47
CA ALA A 100 2.20 4.76 -9.54
C ALA A 100 0.72 4.63 -9.94
N THR A 101 0.30 5.28 -11.04
CA THR A 101 -1.03 5.12 -11.64
C THR A 101 -1.06 4.14 -12.80
N SER A 102 0.10 3.63 -13.23
CA SER A 102 0.25 2.62 -14.29
C SER A 102 1.53 1.79 -14.14
N GLU A 103 1.59 0.60 -14.79
CA GLU A 103 2.81 -0.21 -14.90
C GLU A 103 3.95 0.58 -15.56
N ALA A 104 3.65 1.33 -16.60
CA ALA A 104 4.65 2.11 -17.35
C ALA A 104 5.34 3.15 -16.45
N GLU A 105 4.58 3.90 -15.64
CA GLU A 105 5.15 4.85 -14.68
C GLU A 105 5.97 4.12 -13.60
N ALA A 106 5.46 3.02 -13.05
CA ALA A 106 6.18 2.23 -12.05
C ALA A 106 7.51 1.70 -12.60
N GLN A 107 7.55 1.27 -13.86
CA GLN A 107 8.78 0.84 -14.52
C GLN A 107 9.80 1.97 -14.62
N THR A 108 9.37 3.20 -14.96
CA THR A 108 10.30 4.36 -15.00
C THR A 108 10.86 4.71 -13.62
N MET A 109 10.07 4.55 -12.55
CA MET A 109 10.54 4.72 -11.17
C MET A 109 11.62 3.69 -10.81
N LEU A 110 11.40 2.42 -11.15
CA LEU A 110 12.37 1.34 -10.93
C LEU A 110 13.67 1.59 -11.68
N GLU A 111 13.59 2.03 -12.94
CA GLU A 111 14.76 2.39 -13.76
C GLU A 111 15.53 3.57 -13.17
N ALA A 112 14.83 4.60 -12.67
CA ALA A 112 15.46 5.73 -11.99
C ALA A 112 16.18 5.28 -10.70
N ALA A 113 15.61 4.37 -9.92
CA ALA A 113 16.23 3.81 -8.72
C ALA A 113 17.52 3.06 -9.07
N LYS A 114 17.48 2.19 -10.08
CA LYS A 114 18.65 1.43 -10.56
C LYS A 114 19.73 2.33 -11.13
N LYS A 115 19.37 3.30 -11.98
CA LYS A 115 20.29 4.25 -12.60
C LYS A 115 21.07 5.06 -11.56
N ASN A 116 20.41 5.49 -10.50
CA ASN A 116 21.02 6.32 -9.46
C ASN A 116 21.59 5.52 -8.28
N ASN A 117 21.50 4.18 -8.33
CA ASN A 117 21.92 3.28 -7.25
C ASN A 117 21.34 3.70 -5.89
N LYS A 118 20.01 3.93 -5.85
CA LYS A 118 19.27 4.33 -4.65
C LYS A 118 18.17 3.33 -4.35
N LEU A 119 17.90 3.14 -3.05
CA LEU A 119 16.78 2.35 -2.60
C LEU A 119 15.47 3.06 -2.98
N LEU A 120 14.57 2.30 -3.60
CA LEU A 120 13.15 2.62 -3.72
C LEU A 120 12.36 1.51 -3.04
N MET A 121 11.78 1.83 -1.89
CA MET A 121 10.86 0.97 -1.15
C MET A 121 9.43 1.46 -1.37
N ILE A 122 8.47 0.55 -1.50
CA ILE A 122 7.05 0.88 -1.64
C ILE A 122 6.33 0.64 -0.31
N GLY A 123 5.42 1.55 0.05
CA GLY A 123 4.67 1.56 1.31
C GLY A 123 3.61 0.46 1.40
N PHE A 124 4.02 -0.81 1.30
CA PHE A 124 3.14 -1.96 1.53
C PHE A 124 3.10 -2.29 3.02
N VAL A 125 2.57 -1.37 3.79
CA VAL A 125 2.59 -1.34 5.26
C VAL A 125 2.06 -2.63 5.91
N ARG A 126 1.12 -3.33 5.27
CA ARG A 126 0.53 -4.57 5.82
C ARG A 126 1.51 -5.73 5.92
N ARG A 127 2.61 -5.73 5.17
CA ARG A 127 3.70 -6.71 5.28
C ARG A 127 4.40 -6.67 6.65
N PHE A 128 4.26 -5.57 7.39
CA PHE A 128 4.89 -5.33 8.69
C PHE A 128 4.01 -5.70 9.88
N GLY A 129 2.80 -6.24 9.64
CA GLY A 129 1.88 -6.70 10.66
C GLY A 129 2.39 -7.91 11.43
N ASN A 130 2.04 -8.02 12.73
CA ASN A 130 2.34 -9.21 13.52
C ASN A 130 1.60 -10.45 13.00
N ASP A 131 0.37 -10.27 12.55
CA ASP A 131 -0.41 -11.30 11.88
C ASP A 131 0.30 -11.83 10.63
N CYS A 132 0.81 -10.91 9.79
CA CYS A 132 1.60 -11.27 8.62
C CYS A 132 2.85 -12.07 9.01
N LYS A 133 3.61 -11.63 10.03
CA LYS A 133 4.82 -12.32 10.51
C LYS A 133 4.49 -13.74 10.99
N ILE A 134 3.42 -13.89 11.77
CA ILE A 134 3.01 -15.20 12.28
C ILE A 134 2.59 -16.13 11.14
N VAL A 135 1.75 -15.67 10.21
CA VAL A 135 1.35 -16.49 9.06
C VAL A 135 2.58 -16.88 8.23
N LYS A 136 3.53 -15.94 8.07
CA LYS A 136 4.79 -16.21 7.37
C LYS A 136 5.61 -17.32 8.06
N ASP A 137 5.68 -17.29 9.39
CA ASP A 137 6.36 -18.37 10.16
C ASP A 137 5.70 -19.74 9.93
N PHE A 138 4.35 -19.80 9.86
CA PHE A 138 3.63 -21.03 9.55
C PHE A 138 3.89 -21.53 8.11
N ILE A 139 3.98 -20.60 7.15
CA ILE A 139 4.30 -20.92 5.76
C ILE A 139 5.75 -21.43 5.65
N ASP A 140 6.70 -20.72 6.24
CA ASP A 140 8.13 -21.04 6.16
C ASP A 140 8.49 -22.36 6.86
N ASN A 141 7.66 -22.78 7.83
CA ASN A 141 7.76 -24.10 8.47
C ASN A 141 6.89 -25.17 7.78
N ASP A 142 6.41 -24.91 6.57
CA ASP A 142 5.62 -25.86 5.75
C ASP A 142 4.32 -26.35 6.43
N THR A 143 3.81 -25.60 7.40
CA THR A 143 2.58 -25.99 8.13
C THR A 143 1.33 -25.87 7.27
N LEU A 144 1.31 -24.90 6.34
CA LEU A 144 0.19 -24.71 5.43
C LEU A 144 0.34 -25.50 4.11
N GLY A 145 1.53 -26.02 3.82
CA GLY A 145 1.85 -26.67 2.55
C GLY A 145 1.83 -25.69 1.37
N ASP A 146 1.56 -26.19 0.16
CA ASP A 146 1.49 -25.37 -1.05
C ASP A 146 0.19 -24.55 -1.05
N LEU A 147 0.34 -23.23 -1.06
CA LEU A 147 -0.81 -22.30 -1.19
C LEU A 147 -1.27 -22.26 -2.64
N TYR A 148 -2.45 -22.81 -2.92
CA TYR A 148 -2.97 -22.95 -4.27
C TYR A 148 -4.14 -22.02 -4.59
N TYR A 149 -4.87 -21.55 -3.58
CA TYR A 149 -5.99 -20.61 -3.75
C TYR A 149 -6.03 -19.61 -2.58
N SER A 150 -6.42 -18.37 -2.87
CA SER A 150 -6.59 -17.35 -1.86
C SER A 150 -7.72 -16.39 -2.21
N LYS A 151 -8.31 -15.79 -1.16
CA LYS A 151 -9.26 -14.68 -1.32
C LYS A 151 -8.67 -13.42 -0.72
N ALA A 152 -8.71 -12.34 -1.48
CA ALA A 152 -8.24 -11.00 -1.11
C ALA A 152 -9.44 -10.04 -1.16
N THR A 153 -10.05 -9.78 -0.02
CA THR A 153 -11.32 -9.05 0.08
C THR A 153 -11.17 -7.79 0.91
N TYR A 154 -11.56 -6.64 0.35
CA TYR A 154 -11.66 -5.38 1.09
C TYR A 154 -12.90 -4.61 0.62
N LEU A 155 -14.02 -4.87 1.27
CA LEU A 155 -15.32 -4.32 0.91
C LEU A 155 -15.78 -3.31 1.94
N ARG A 156 -16.13 -2.12 1.49
CA ARG A 156 -16.81 -1.10 2.28
C ARG A 156 -18.26 -0.99 1.81
N ARG A 157 -19.17 -0.91 2.78
CA ARG A 157 -20.58 -0.66 2.50
C ARG A 157 -20.80 0.76 2.01
N GLN A 158 -20.07 1.72 2.62
CA GLN A 158 -19.97 3.10 2.21
C GLN A 158 -18.68 3.69 2.77
N GLY A 159 -17.73 4.00 1.92
CA GLY A 159 -16.41 4.39 2.36
C GLY A 159 -15.57 5.04 1.27
N ASN A 160 -16.21 5.74 0.29
CA ASN A 160 -15.47 6.63 -0.60
C ASN A 160 -14.93 7.80 0.24
N PRO A 161 -13.62 8.00 0.31
CA PRO A 161 -13.02 9.06 1.12
C PRO A 161 -13.35 10.49 0.64
N GLY A 162 -13.84 10.66 -0.60
CA GLY A 162 -13.98 11.96 -1.25
C GLY A 162 -12.64 12.57 -1.64
N GLY A 163 -12.65 13.86 -2.01
CA GLY A 163 -11.44 14.56 -2.43
C GLY A 163 -10.84 13.93 -3.69
N TRP A 164 -9.51 13.85 -3.69
CA TRP A 164 -8.76 13.29 -4.82
C TRP A 164 -8.97 11.78 -5.05
N PHE A 165 -9.48 11.03 -4.06
CA PHE A 165 -9.74 9.60 -4.19
C PHE A 165 -10.83 9.28 -5.23
N GLY A 166 -11.81 10.16 -5.40
CA GLY A 166 -12.86 10.03 -6.42
C GLY A 166 -12.45 10.49 -7.83
N ASP A 167 -11.38 11.26 -7.94
CA ASP A 167 -10.88 11.81 -9.20
C ASP A 167 -9.85 10.88 -9.84
N LYS A 168 -10.26 10.14 -10.89
CA LYS A 168 -9.39 9.20 -11.59
C LYS A 168 -8.09 9.83 -12.10
N SER A 169 -8.09 11.12 -12.45
CA SER A 169 -6.89 11.80 -12.94
C SER A 169 -5.80 11.94 -11.85
N ARG A 170 -6.20 11.91 -10.59
CA ARG A 170 -5.30 12.00 -9.43
C ARG A 170 -5.06 10.65 -8.78
N SER A 171 -6.11 9.85 -8.64
CA SER A 171 -6.06 8.55 -7.96
C SER A 171 -5.62 7.40 -8.86
N GLY A 172 -5.83 7.49 -10.18
CA GLY A 172 -5.62 6.41 -11.14
C GLY A 172 -6.79 5.40 -11.21
N GLY A 173 -7.63 5.35 -10.17
CA GLY A 173 -8.79 4.46 -10.05
C GLY A 173 -9.42 4.55 -8.68
N GLY A 174 -10.41 3.71 -8.40
CA GLY A 174 -11.19 3.68 -7.16
C GLY A 174 -10.70 2.65 -6.14
N PRO A 175 -11.63 1.84 -5.57
CA PRO A 175 -11.31 0.90 -4.52
C PRO A 175 -10.32 -0.18 -4.93
N LEU A 176 -10.21 -0.53 -6.22
CA LEU A 176 -9.22 -1.50 -6.66
C LEU A 176 -7.79 -1.01 -6.41
N ILE A 177 -7.48 0.21 -6.81
CA ILE A 177 -6.14 0.78 -6.68
C ILE A 177 -5.86 1.29 -5.26
N ASP A 178 -6.89 1.69 -4.49
CA ASP A 178 -6.73 2.18 -3.11
C ASP A 178 -6.75 1.06 -2.07
N LEU A 179 -7.76 0.18 -2.11
CA LEU A 179 -7.97 -0.89 -1.13
C LEU A 179 -7.51 -2.26 -1.65
N GLY A 180 -7.82 -2.56 -2.90
CA GLY A 180 -7.43 -3.81 -3.56
C GLY A 180 -5.93 -4.02 -3.55
N VAL A 181 -5.15 -2.96 -3.79
CA VAL A 181 -3.68 -3.01 -3.75
C VAL A 181 -3.14 -3.60 -2.45
N HIS A 182 -3.73 -3.25 -1.29
CA HIS A 182 -3.30 -3.75 0.01
C HIS A 182 -3.51 -5.25 0.18
N VAL A 183 -4.70 -5.73 -0.21
CA VAL A 183 -5.05 -7.15 0.00
C VAL A 183 -4.44 -8.05 -1.07
N ILE A 184 -4.29 -7.57 -2.30
CA ILE A 184 -3.58 -8.31 -3.37
C ILE A 184 -2.11 -8.43 -3.02
N ASP A 185 -1.48 -7.33 -2.60
CA ASP A 185 -0.06 -7.31 -2.25
C ASP A 185 0.26 -8.27 -1.11
N LEU A 186 -0.45 -8.13 0.02
CA LEU A 186 -0.20 -8.99 1.19
C LEU A 186 -0.45 -10.46 0.86
N THR A 187 -1.53 -10.77 0.13
CA THR A 187 -1.83 -12.15 -0.29
C THR A 187 -0.71 -12.71 -1.16
N ARG A 188 -0.30 -11.97 -2.20
CA ARG A 188 0.80 -12.40 -3.08
C ARG A 188 2.12 -12.55 -2.33
N TYR A 189 2.42 -11.63 -1.39
CA TYR A 189 3.60 -11.70 -0.53
C TYR A 189 3.64 -12.99 0.30
N LEU A 190 2.52 -13.33 0.94
CA LEU A 190 2.39 -14.55 1.73
C LEU A 190 2.45 -15.83 0.87
N MET A 191 1.97 -15.77 -0.39
CA MET A 191 2.08 -16.88 -1.34
C MET A 191 3.49 -17.05 -1.94
N GLY A 192 4.51 -16.32 -1.47
CA GLY A 192 5.88 -16.43 -1.97
C GLY A 192 6.16 -15.63 -3.23
N LYS A 193 5.35 -14.62 -3.53
CA LYS A 193 5.50 -13.68 -4.66
C LYS A 193 5.48 -14.35 -6.04
N PRO A 194 4.53 -15.24 -6.36
CA PRO A 194 4.46 -15.88 -7.67
C PRO A 194 4.25 -14.84 -8.77
N LYS A 195 4.65 -15.17 -10.02
CA LYS A 195 4.50 -14.26 -11.16
C LYS A 195 3.08 -14.35 -11.72
N PRO A 196 2.39 -13.21 -11.91
CA PRO A 196 1.08 -13.23 -12.54
C PRO A 196 1.19 -13.61 -14.02
N VAL A 197 0.28 -14.48 -14.50
CA VAL A 197 0.25 -14.96 -15.89
C VAL A 197 -1.02 -14.60 -16.63
N SER A 198 -2.15 -14.48 -15.93
CA SER A 198 -3.38 -13.97 -16.54
C SER A 198 -4.33 -13.41 -15.49
N VAL A 199 -5.22 -12.52 -15.97
CA VAL A 199 -6.22 -11.84 -15.15
C VAL A 199 -7.54 -11.79 -15.89
N TYR A 200 -8.65 -12.13 -15.19
CA TYR A 200 -10.00 -11.79 -15.60
C TYR A 200 -10.65 -10.92 -14.53
N GLY A 201 -11.14 -9.74 -14.90
CA GLY A 201 -11.70 -8.78 -13.97
C GLY A 201 -12.89 -8.00 -14.50
N ALA A 202 -13.64 -7.43 -13.57
CA ALA A 202 -14.76 -6.53 -13.85
C ALA A 202 -14.78 -5.39 -12.85
N THR A 203 -15.17 -4.20 -13.32
CA THR A 203 -15.36 -2.99 -12.48
C THR A 203 -16.76 -2.45 -12.69
N PHE A 204 -17.31 -1.84 -11.64
CA PHE A 204 -18.68 -1.32 -11.64
C PHE A 204 -18.68 0.08 -11.05
N GLN A 205 -19.38 1.00 -11.71
CA GLN A 205 -19.69 2.33 -11.22
C GLN A 205 -21.21 2.49 -11.18
N LYS A 206 -21.84 2.12 -10.07
CA LYS A 206 -23.30 2.02 -9.93
C LYS A 206 -23.86 2.82 -8.77
N LEU A 207 -23.07 3.03 -7.71
CA LEU A 207 -23.54 3.62 -6.47
C LEU A 207 -22.92 4.99 -6.20
N PHE A 208 -21.84 5.31 -6.90
CA PHE A 208 -21.04 6.54 -6.70
C PHE A 208 -20.66 6.72 -5.21
N ASP A 209 -20.63 7.96 -4.75
CA ASP A 209 -20.35 8.32 -3.36
C ASP A 209 -21.61 8.32 -2.46
N ARG A 210 -22.79 7.96 -3.02
CA ARG A 210 -24.10 7.98 -2.34
C ARG A 210 -24.36 9.31 -1.59
N PRO A 211 -24.45 10.43 -2.29
CA PRO A 211 -24.55 11.76 -1.69
C PRO A 211 -25.79 11.90 -0.76
N ASP A 212 -26.85 11.15 -1.04
CA ASP A 212 -28.11 11.17 -0.27
C ASP A 212 -28.08 10.27 0.98
N CYS A 213 -27.01 9.50 1.18
CA CYS A 213 -26.88 8.65 2.36
C CYS A 213 -26.55 9.50 3.59
N LYS A 214 -27.41 9.41 4.62
CA LYS A 214 -27.26 10.20 5.84
C LYS A 214 -26.17 9.66 6.76
N ASP A 215 -25.95 8.34 6.72
CA ASP A 215 -24.91 7.68 7.49
C ASP A 215 -23.66 7.57 6.64
N ARG A 216 -22.61 8.34 6.95
CA ARG A 216 -21.30 8.25 6.32
C ARG A 216 -20.26 7.77 7.36
N PRO A 217 -20.21 6.48 7.68
CA PRO A 217 -19.14 5.94 8.49
C PRO A 217 -17.86 5.88 7.65
N GLY A 218 -16.72 6.15 8.26
CA GLY A 218 -15.41 5.91 7.68
C GLY A 218 -14.53 7.14 7.53
N TYR A 219 -13.39 6.94 6.90
CA TYR A 219 -12.41 8.00 6.66
C TYR A 219 -12.91 8.96 5.58
N ILE A 220 -12.85 10.24 5.89
CA ILE A 220 -13.08 11.34 4.94
C ILE A 220 -11.73 12.04 4.70
N ALA A 221 -11.36 12.20 3.44
CA ALA A 221 -10.12 12.89 3.08
C ALA A 221 -10.16 14.35 3.52
N THR A 222 -9.05 14.86 4.03
CA THR A 222 -8.92 16.28 4.42
C THR A 222 -9.09 17.23 3.24
N SER A 223 -8.96 16.73 2.02
CA SER A 223 -9.18 17.45 0.76
C SER A 223 -10.60 17.32 0.23
N ALA A 224 -11.51 16.63 0.93
CA ALA A 224 -12.88 16.43 0.48
C ALA A 224 -13.68 17.74 0.54
N THR A 225 -14.44 18.01 -0.52
CA THR A 225 -15.29 19.18 -0.69
C THR A 225 -16.66 18.79 -1.25
N PRO A 226 -17.68 19.64 -1.13
CA PRO A 226 -18.98 19.35 -1.74
C PRO A 226 -18.95 19.25 -3.29
N ASP A 227 -17.92 19.81 -3.92
CA ASP A 227 -17.76 19.86 -5.37
C ASP A 227 -16.89 18.71 -5.91
N ASP A 228 -16.59 17.70 -5.08
CA ASP A 228 -15.77 16.57 -5.48
C ASP A 228 -16.42 15.79 -6.63
N VAL A 229 -15.59 15.41 -7.59
CA VAL A 229 -15.99 14.54 -8.70
C VAL A 229 -15.81 13.06 -8.31
N CYS A 230 -16.66 12.18 -8.84
CA CYS A 230 -16.52 10.74 -8.72
C CYS A 230 -16.49 10.11 -10.12
N THR A 231 -15.29 9.79 -10.59
CA THR A 231 -15.03 9.24 -11.94
C THR A 231 -14.40 7.84 -11.88
N VAL A 232 -14.39 7.25 -10.69
CA VAL A 232 -13.82 5.93 -10.41
C VAL A 232 -14.89 4.88 -10.20
N GLU A 233 -14.51 3.61 -10.23
CA GLU A 233 -15.41 2.49 -9.90
C GLU A 233 -15.79 2.49 -8.42
N ASP A 234 -17.00 1.94 -8.10
CA ASP A 234 -17.45 1.68 -6.73
C ASP A 234 -16.99 0.32 -6.23
N PHE A 235 -16.89 -0.65 -7.17
CA PHE A 235 -16.59 -2.04 -6.90
C PHE A 235 -15.77 -2.65 -8.03
N ALA A 236 -14.80 -3.47 -7.66
CA ALA A 236 -14.02 -4.30 -8.57
C ALA A 236 -13.93 -5.73 -8.07
N THR A 237 -13.93 -6.69 -9.00
CA THR A 237 -13.66 -8.10 -8.72
C THR A 237 -12.75 -8.68 -9.79
N ALA A 238 -11.91 -9.66 -9.43
CA ALA A 238 -11.02 -10.30 -10.36
C ALA A 238 -10.59 -11.70 -9.92
N LEU A 239 -10.12 -12.51 -10.90
CA LEU A 239 -9.32 -13.72 -10.69
C LEU A 239 -7.94 -13.48 -11.30
N ILE A 240 -6.90 -13.72 -10.50
CA ILE A 240 -5.49 -13.58 -10.89
C ILE A 240 -4.87 -14.97 -10.86
N ARG A 241 -4.33 -15.46 -11.99
CA ARG A 241 -3.59 -16.72 -12.08
C ARG A 241 -2.09 -16.46 -12.08
N PHE A 242 -1.36 -17.37 -11.46
CA PHE A 242 0.09 -17.29 -11.32
C PHE A 242 0.80 -18.48 -11.98
N ASP A 243 2.11 -18.31 -12.22
CA ASP A 243 2.98 -19.27 -12.92
C ASP A 243 3.13 -20.61 -12.19
N ASN A 244 2.94 -20.64 -10.90
CA ASN A 244 2.91 -21.85 -10.07
C ASN A 244 1.54 -22.55 -10.03
N GLY A 245 0.56 -22.07 -10.82
CA GLY A 245 -0.80 -22.58 -10.88
C GLY A 245 -1.76 -22.05 -9.81
N SER A 246 -1.27 -21.29 -8.85
CA SER A 246 -2.12 -20.70 -7.80
C SER A 246 -3.03 -19.58 -8.36
N VAL A 247 -4.10 -19.28 -7.61
CA VAL A 247 -5.09 -18.28 -7.98
C VAL A 247 -5.45 -17.40 -6.78
N ILE A 248 -5.58 -16.08 -7.01
CA ILE A 248 -6.20 -15.15 -6.07
C ILE A 248 -7.53 -14.66 -6.61
N SER A 249 -8.60 -14.78 -5.81
CA SER A 249 -9.88 -14.10 -6.04
C SER A 249 -9.87 -12.76 -5.32
N VAL A 250 -10.20 -11.68 -6.02
CA VAL A 250 -10.14 -10.29 -5.51
C VAL A 250 -11.52 -9.67 -5.48
N GLU A 251 -11.81 -8.95 -4.40
CA GLU A 251 -12.97 -8.08 -4.28
C GLU A 251 -12.58 -6.81 -3.52
N ALA A 252 -12.88 -5.63 -4.08
CA ALA A 252 -12.63 -4.35 -3.45
C ALA A 252 -13.77 -3.37 -3.72
N SER A 253 -14.29 -2.67 -2.69
CA SER A 253 -15.34 -1.67 -2.88
C SER A 253 -15.19 -0.45 -1.99
N PHE A 254 -15.53 0.72 -2.54
CA PHE A 254 -15.85 1.92 -1.76
C PHE A 254 -17.31 1.95 -1.35
N SER A 255 -18.21 1.44 -2.21
CA SER A 255 -19.65 1.40 -1.97
C SER A 255 -20.23 0.10 -2.50
N LEU A 256 -20.92 -0.64 -1.64
CA LEU A 256 -21.57 -1.89 -2.01
C LEU A 256 -22.80 -2.13 -1.11
N ASN A 257 -23.87 -2.74 -1.64
CA ASN A 257 -25.05 -3.08 -0.85
C ASN A 257 -24.82 -4.38 -0.07
N ILE A 258 -23.99 -4.31 0.95
CA ILE A 258 -23.68 -5.40 1.90
C ILE A 258 -24.10 -5.00 3.32
N LYS A 259 -24.18 -5.96 4.24
CA LYS A 259 -24.60 -5.72 5.61
C LYS A 259 -23.58 -4.89 6.39
N GLU A 260 -22.29 -5.21 6.25
CA GLU A 260 -21.17 -4.63 7.00
C GLU A 260 -19.91 -4.61 6.14
N ASP A 261 -18.92 -3.79 6.51
CA ASP A 261 -17.61 -3.77 5.89
C ASP A 261 -16.92 -5.11 6.10
N VAL A 262 -16.15 -5.56 5.09
CA VAL A 262 -15.41 -6.83 5.13
C VAL A 262 -13.96 -6.57 4.76
N GLY A 263 -13.04 -6.75 5.72
CA GLY A 263 -11.62 -6.89 5.47
C GLY A 263 -11.23 -8.34 5.71
N ARG A 264 -10.72 -9.06 4.68
CA ARG A 264 -10.39 -10.46 4.85
C ARG A 264 -9.41 -10.96 3.80
N ILE A 265 -8.37 -11.65 4.26
CA ILE A 265 -7.50 -12.47 3.44
C ILE A 265 -7.63 -13.91 3.92
N GLU A 266 -7.94 -14.83 3.00
CA GLU A 266 -7.99 -16.27 3.27
C GLU A 266 -6.97 -16.97 2.40
N LEU A 267 -6.13 -17.81 3.02
CA LEU A 267 -5.09 -18.61 2.37
C LEU A 267 -5.46 -20.09 2.50
N MET A 268 -5.56 -20.80 1.38
CA MET A 268 -5.87 -22.23 1.30
C MET A 268 -4.64 -22.98 0.81
N GLY A 269 -4.06 -23.77 1.69
CA GLY A 269 -2.92 -24.62 1.40
C GLY A 269 -3.26 -26.10 1.42
N THR A 270 -2.31 -26.93 1.00
CA THR A 270 -2.48 -28.39 0.91
C THR A 270 -2.41 -29.11 2.27
N LYS A 271 -1.88 -28.44 3.31
CA LYS A 271 -1.75 -28.98 4.68
C LYS A 271 -2.51 -28.14 5.71
N GLY A 272 -2.91 -26.94 5.37
CA GLY A 272 -3.61 -26.04 6.26
C GLY A 272 -4.03 -24.75 5.56
N GLY A 273 -4.64 -23.85 6.33
CA GLY A 273 -5.09 -22.55 5.86
C GLY A 273 -4.96 -21.48 6.92
N ALA A 274 -5.11 -20.24 6.50
CA ALA A 274 -5.11 -19.09 7.39
C ALA A 274 -6.17 -18.08 6.95
N LYS A 275 -6.72 -17.34 7.92
CA LYS A 275 -7.53 -16.16 7.68
C LYS A 275 -6.95 -15.01 8.47
N LEU A 276 -6.67 -13.90 7.77
CA LEU A 276 -6.29 -12.64 8.37
C LEU A 276 -7.51 -11.72 8.33
N GLU A 277 -7.74 -11.03 9.42
CA GLU A 277 -8.87 -10.12 9.61
C GLU A 277 -10.28 -10.77 9.61
N PRO A 278 -11.14 -10.30 10.52
CA PRO A 278 -10.82 -9.33 11.58
C PRO A 278 -9.90 -9.89 12.67
N GLU A 279 -9.77 -11.20 12.77
CA GLU A 279 -8.89 -11.93 13.68
C GLU A 279 -8.09 -12.97 12.90
N LEU A 280 -6.86 -13.23 13.35
CA LEU A 280 -6.03 -14.29 12.79
C LEU A 280 -6.55 -15.65 13.21
N GLU A 281 -6.94 -16.45 12.22
CA GLU A 281 -7.31 -17.85 12.37
C GLU A 281 -6.36 -18.73 11.58
N LEU A 282 -6.04 -19.89 12.11
CA LEU A 282 -5.17 -20.88 11.49
C LEU A 282 -5.84 -22.25 11.58
N TYR A 283 -5.85 -22.98 10.48
CA TYR A 283 -6.48 -24.28 10.36
C TYR A 283 -5.46 -25.31 9.86
N THR A 284 -5.49 -26.53 10.40
CA THR A 284 -4.59 -27.59 9.94
C THR A 284 -5.20 -28.97 10.25
N ASP A 285 -4.50 -30.02 9.88
CA ASP A 285 -4.77 -31.40 10.29
C ASP A 285 -3.73 -31.81 11.33
N ILE A 286 -4.19 -32.37 12.44
CA ILE A 286 -3.32 -32.94 13.48
C ILE A 286 -3.73 -34.41 13.71
N ASN A 287 -2.88 -35.32 13.34
CA ASN A 287 -3.12 -36.77 13.48
C ASN A 287 -4.39 -37.28 12.78
N GLY A 288 -4.77 -36.66 11.64
CA GLY A 288 -5.98 -36.98 10.89
C GLY A 288 -7.25 -36.33 11.43
N TYR A 289 -7.12 -35.37 12.34
CA TYR A 289 -8.24 -34.56 12.85
C TYR A 289 -8.12 -33.13 12.37
N MET A 290 -9.21 -32.56 11.83
CA MET A 290 -9.28 -31.12 11.55
C MET A 290 -9.15 -30.36 12.86
N ALA A 291 -8.29 -29.37 12.89
CA ALA A 291 -8.00 -28.59 14.08
C ALA A 291 -7.85 -27.10 13.77
N ASP A 292 -8.43 -26.27 14.64
CA ASP A 292 -8.20 -24.83 14.66
C ASP A 292 -7.07 -24.51 15.66
N VAL A 293 -6.12 -23.70 15.23
CA VAL A 293 -4.99 -23.31 16.08
C VAL A 293 -5.30 -21.97 16.73
N THR A 294 -5.37 -21.98 18.06
CA THR A 294 -5.56 -20.76 18.86
C THR A 294 -4.23 -20.29 19.44
N LEU A 295 -3.81 -19.09 19.08
CA LEU A 295 -2.63 -18.45 19.64
C LEU A 295 -2.94 -17.81 21.00
N LYS A 296 -2.04 -17.98 21.98
CA LYS A 296 -2.26 -17.43 23.34
C LYS A 296 -2.02 -15.93 23.46
N ARG A 297 -1.36 -15.31 22.51
CA ARG A 297 -1.04 -13.87 22.52
C ARG A 297 -1.79 -13.16 21.42
N SER A 298 -2.26 -11.94 21.71
CA SER A 298 -2.77 -11.05 20.68
C SER A 298 -1.69 -10.80 19.63
N THR A 299 -2.10 -10.88 18.39
CA THR A 299 -1.22 -10.78 17.22
C THR A 299 -1.39 -9.44 16.50
N ALA A 300 -2.45 -8.68 16.83
CA ALA A 300 -2.76 -7.43 16.18
C ALA A 300 -1.78 -6.31 16.60
N LEU A 301 -1.28 -5.55 15.61
CA LEU A 301 -0.68 -4.24 15.81
C LEU A 301 -1.76 -3.16 15.65
N SER A 302 -1.61 -2.06 16.39
CA SER A 302 -2.38 -0.85 16.07
C SER A 302 -1.96 -0.34 14.68
N PHE A 303 -2.85 0.41 14.03
CA PHE A 303 -2.56 1.00 12.73
C PHE A 303 -1.23 1.79 12.71
N ASN A 304 -0.98 2.62 13.72
CA ASN A 304 0.26 3.36 13.85
C ASN A 304 1.48 2.45 14.03
N GLY A 305 1.36 1.35 14.77
CA GLY A 305 2.44 0.38 14.95
C GLY A 305 2.90 -0.31 13.67
N LEU A 306 2.02 -0.43 12.66
CA LEU A 306 2.39 -0.93 11.33
C LEU A 306 3.38 0.02 10.64
N PHE A 307 3.08 1.31 10.64
CA PHE A 307 3.95 2.33 10.03
C PHE A 307 5.28 2.49 10.80
N GLU A 308 5.27 2.38 12.13
CA GLU A 308 6.52 2.40 12.90
C GLU A 308 7.46 1.26 12.49
N GLN A 309 6.91 0.03 12.27
CA GLN A 309 7.70 -1.11 11.80
C GLN A 309 8.18 -0.92 10.35
N GLU A 310 7.33 -0.40 9.47
CA GLU A 310 7.70 -0.10 8.09
C GLU A 310 8.82 0.92 7.99
N ILE A 311 8.70 2.04 8.71
CA ILE A 311 9.71 3.10 8.74
C ILE A 311 11.02 2.60 9.36
N ALA A 312 10.95 1.84 10.45
CA ALA A 312 12.14 1.25 11.05
C ALA A 312 12.87 0.32 10.05
N HIS A 313 12.11 -0.49 9.30
CA HIS A 313 12.68 -1.34 8.26
C HIS A 313 13.29 -0.52 7.11
N TYR A 314 12.59 0.52 6.64
CA TYR A 314 13.11 1.42 5.62
C TYR A 314 14.45 2.04 6.03
N LEU A 315 14.54 2.56 7.26
CA LEU A 315 15.77 3.15 7.80
C LEU A 315 16.89 2.11 7.92
N ALA A 316 16.60 0.89 8.35
CA ALA A 316 17.56 -0.21 8.36
C ALA A 316 18.09 -0.54 6.95
N CYS A 317 17.20 -0.56 5.93
CA CYS A 317 17.61 -0.75 4.54
C CYS A 317 18.50 0.41 4.03
N VAL A 318 18.17 1.66 4.36
CA VAL A 318 18.99 2.84 3.99
C VAL A 318 20.38 2.77 4.63
N ARG A 319 20.49 2.24 5.85
CA ARG A 319 21.77 2.03 6.56
C ARG A 319 22.54 0.81 6.05
N GLY A 320 21.93 -0.05 5.20
CA GLY A 320 22.52 -1.31 4.74
C GLY A 320 22.48 -2.44 5.78
N GLU A 321 21.61 -2.33 6.78
CA GLU A 321 21.45 -3.28 7.89
C GLU A 321 20.38 -4.36 7.61
N ALA A 322 19.55 -4.17 6.58
CA ALA A 322 18.49 -5.10 6.19
C ALA A 322 18.29 -5.13 4.68
N GLU A 323 17.80 -6.27 4.16
CA GLU A 323 17.29 -6.39 2.81
C GLU A 323 15.84 -5.88 2.75
N CYS A 324 15.50 -5.14 1.68
CA CYS A 324 14.17 -4.57 1.52
C CYS A 324 13.12 -5.65 1.22
N ILE A 325 12.15 -5.83 2.13
CA ILE A 325 11.05 -6.79 1.93
C ILE A 325 9.93 -6.25 1.03
N SER A 326 9.95 -4.94 0.74
CA SER A 326 8.96 -4.24 -0.09
C SER A 326 9.65 -3.47 -1.24
N PRO A 327 10.43 -4.16 -2.12
CA PRO A 327 11.22 -3.52 -3.17
C PRO A 327 10.33 -3.00 -4.31
N ALA A 328 10.86 -2.08 -5.11
CA ALA A 328 10.18 -1.46 -6.24
C ALA A 328 9.71 -2.49 -7.29
N GLU A 329 10.40 -3.61 -7.46
CA GLU A 329 10.01 -4.71 -8.35
C GLU A 329 8.64 -5.30 -7.99
N ASP A 330 8.32 -5.38 -6.69
CA ASP A 330 6.98 -5.81 -6.25
C ASP A 330 5.93 -4.75 -6.59
N GLY A 331 6.29 -3.46 -6.49
CA GLY A 331 5.43 -2.36 -6.91
C GLY A 331 5.11 -2.39 -8.41
N VAL A 332 6.11 -2.62 -9.26
CA VAL A 332 5.90 -2.79 -10.72
C VAL A 332 4.98 -3.98 -11.00
N THR A 333 5.22 -5.12 -10.34
CA THR A 333 4.36 -6.30 -10.50
C THR A 333 2.93 -6.02 -10.05
N MET A 334 2.76 -5.25 -8.98
CA MET A 334 1.43 -4.85 -8.50
C MET A 334 0.72 -3.96 -9.52
N MET A 335 1.39 -2.94 -10.05
CA MET A 335 0.79 -2.08 -11.07
C MET A 335 0.43 -2.86 -12.34
N LYS A 336 1.27 -3.81 -12.76
CA LYS A 336 0.95 -4.73 -13.86
C LYS A 336 -0.34 -5.51 -13.63
N ILE A 337 -0.55 -6.03 -12.41
CA ILE A 337 -1.80 -6.74 -12.05
C ILE A 337 -2.99 -5.78 -12.10
N LEU A 338 -2.88 -4.59 -11.51
CA LEU A 338 -3.98 -3.62 -11.46
C LEU A 338 -4.36 -3.13 -12.88
N ASP A 339 -3.38 -2.80 -13.72
CA ASP A 339 -3.61 -2.42 -15.12
C ASP A 339 -4.31 -3.54 -15.90
N ALA A 340 -3.90 -4.80 -15.67
CA ALA A 340 -4.52 -5.95 -16.31
C ALA A 340 -5.99 -6.16 -15.86
N ILE A 341 -6.31 -5.91 -14.58
CA ILE A 341 -7.69 -5.98 -14.08
C ILE A 341 -8.54 -4.90 -14.77
N TYR A 342 -8.08 -3.64 -14.82
CA TYR A 342 -8.78 -2.57 -15.51
C TYR A 342 -8.95 -2.86 -17.02
N LYS A 343 -7.89 -3.35 -17.66
CA LYS A 343 -7.93 -3.75 -19.09
C LYS A 343 -8.93 -4.87 -19.36
N SER A 344 -8.97 -5.87 -18.48
CA SER A 344 -9.93 -6.97 -18.57
C SER A 344 -11.37 -6.46 -18.42
N ALA A 345 -11.60 -5.57 -17.44
CA ALA A 345 -12.91 -4.96 -17.22
C ALA A 345 -13.39 -4.13 -18.42
N GLU A 346 -12.46 -3.42 -19.09
CA GLU A 346 -12.75 -2.61 -20.28
C GLU A 346 -13.09 -3.49 -21.49
N THR A 347 -12.34 -4.57 -21.70
CA THR A 347 -12.48 -5.41 -22.89
C THR A 347 -13.49 -6.55 -22.73
N GLY A 348 -13.84 -6.92 -21.49
CA GLY A 348 -14.67 -8.08 -21.15
C GLY A 348 -13.96 -9.42 -21.37
N HIS A 349 -12.63 -9.42 -21.53
CA HIS A 349 -11.84 -10.61 -21.83
C HIS A 349 -10.69 -10.80 -20.83
N GLU A 350 -10.21 -12.06 -20.73
CA GLU A 350 -8.98 -12.37 -20.00
C GLU A 350 -7.78 -11.62 -20.62
N VAL A 351 -6.93 -11.07 -19.77
CA VAL A 351 -5.66 -10.44 -20.16
C VAL A 351 -4.52 -11.38 -19.79
N ILE A 352 -3.71 -11.75 -20.76
CA ILE A 352 -2.47 -12.52 -20.57
C ILE A 352 -1.33 -11.53 -20.27
N LEU A 353 -0.47 -11.87 -19.29
CA LEU A 353 0.60 -11.03 -18.74
C LEU A 353 2.01 -11.48 -19.12
#